data_6b2b31a04846534b09e14ab807a95902
#
_entry.id   6b2b31a04846534b09e14ab807a95902
#
_cell.length_a   1.000
_cell.length_b   1.000
_cell.length_c   1.000
_cell.angle_alpha   90.00
_cell.angle_beta   90.00
_cell.angle_gamma   90.00
#
_symmetry.space_group_name_H-M   'P 1'
#
loop_
_entity.id
_entity.type
_entity.pdbx_description
1 polymer ?
#
loop_
_entity_poly.entity_id
_entity_poly.type
_entity_poly.pdbx_seq_one_letter_code
_entity_poly.pdbx_strand_id
1 'polypeptide(L)'
;MAQAEAPVEQATGEQEREAENTGTKAIAETHRFDEAALAKWMAANVEGYAGPLEVRQFKGGQSNPTYQLVTPGRNYVMRRKPPGKLLPSAHAVDREFRVISALHPTGFPVAKPYGLCTDDSVVGTMFYVMEMVEGRILWDQSLPAYAPPERHAIHMAALKTLADLHNTDYKAMGLEGFGRPGNYMSRQIDRWTKQYKASETQPLEAMERLIEWLPKSVPEDDQTTIVHADYRLDNMVMHATESRVVAVLDWELCTLGNPLADFTYVLMQWVNGTIAAIPDLTAHGIPTMEEYVAEYCRLTGRSGLPELNWYFAYNAFRLAGILQGIVGRVRDGTANSPQAAAQEARVPLLAEAAWKFAKMAGA
;
A
#
# COMPACT_ATOMS: atom_id res chain seq x y z
N MET A 1 13.89 36.72 -17.16
CA MET A 1 13.87 35.40 -17.79
C MET A 1 14.81 34.52 -17.00
N ALA A 2 14.28 33.73 -16.07
CA ALA A 2 15.01 32.69 -15.38
C ALA A 2 14.26 31.38 -15.73
N GLN A 3 14.95 30.47 -16.40
CA GLN A 3 14.46 29.17 -16.80
C GLN A 3 14.29 28.30 -15.58
N ALA A 4 13.12 27.67 -15.47
CA ALA A 4 12.84 26.66 -14.50
C ALA A 4 13.57 25.36 -14.88
N GLU A 5 14.66 25.06 -14.19
CA GLU A 5 15.33 23.75 -14.20
C GLU A 5 14.88 22.95 -12.98
N ALA A 6 13.77 22.23 -13.07
CA ALA A 6 13.34 21.35 -11.98
C ALA A 6 12.67 20.02 -12.37
N PRO A 7 12.62 19.54 -13.62
CA PRO A 7 12.07 18.20 -13.89
C PRO A 7 13.09 17.06 -13.99
N VAL A 8 14.40 17.34 -14.19
CA VAL A 8 15.37 16.30 -14.55
C VAL A 8 15.81 15.44 -13.36
N GLU A 9 15.91 16.00 -12.17
CA GLU A 9 16.41 15.30 -10.98
C GLU A 9 15.36 14.36 -10.34
N GLN A 10 14.08 14.67 -10.47
CA GLN A 10 13.00 13.79 -10.01
C GLN A 10 12.79 12.59 -10.94
N ALA A 11 12.89 12.77 -12.24
CA ALA A 11 12.75 11.70 -13.23
C ALA A 11 13.85 10.63 -13.12
N THR A 12 15.08 11.02 -12.75
CA THR A 12 16.19 10.09 -12.52
C THR A 12 15.96 9.23 -11.27
N GLY A 13 15.45 9.79 -10.18
CA GLY A 13 15.18 9.05 -8.93
C GLY A 13 14.08 8.01 -9.05
N GLU A 14 13.07 8.22 -9.90
CA GLU A 14 11.98 7.24 -10.11
C GLU A 14 12.39 6.13 -11.08
N GLN A 15 13.16 6.43 -12.12
CA GLN A 15 13.74 5.41 -12.99
C GLN A 15 14.72 4.51 -12.23
N GLU A 16 15.51 5.06 -11.31
CA GLU A 16 16.36 4.30 -10.41
C GLU A 16 15.52 3.41 -9.49
N ARG A 17 14.44 3.95 -8.88
CA ARG A 17 13.51 3.21 -8.04
C ARG A 17 12.80 2.08 -8.80
N GLU A 18 12.38 2.32 -10.03
CA GLU A 18 11.82 1.29 -10.90
C GLU A 18 12.84 0.18 -11.17
N ALA A 19 14.06 0.52 -11.57
CA ALA A 19 15.14 -0.45 -11.85
C ALA A 19 15.54 -1.25 -10.60
N GLU A 20 15.53 -0.64 -9.41
CA GLU A 20 15.83 -1.29 -8.14
C GLU A 20 14.74 -2.28 -7.72
N ASN A 21 13.47 -2.01 -8.02
CA ASN A 21 12.33 -2.80 -7.55
C ASN A 21 11.72 -3.72 -8.62
N THR A 22 12.01 -3.52 -9.90
CA THR A 22 11.48 -4.33 -10.99
C THR A 22 12.39 -5.51 -11.32
N GLY A 23 11.76 -6.65 -11.63
CA GLY A 23 12.46 -7.89 -12.00
C GLY A 23 12.86 -8.76 -10.81
N THR A 24 13.68 -9.75 -11.10
CA THR A 24 14.13 -10.76 -10.15
C THR A 24 15.64 -10.73 -9.96
N LYS A 25 16.09 -11.32 -8.87
CA LYS A 25 17.51 -11.54 -8.50
C LYS A 25 17.69 -12.98 -8.00
N ALA A 26 18.92 -13.38 -7.84
CA ALA A 26 19.26 -14.64 -7.14
C ALA A 26 18.75 -14.57 -5.69
N ILE A 27 18.30 -15.72 -5.18
CA ILE A 27 17.83 -15.81 -3.78
C ILE A 27 18.96 -15.45 -2.83
N ALA A 28 18.71 -14.47 -1.96
CA ALA A 28 19.67 -14.08 -0.92
C ALA A 28 19.94 -15.27 0.01
N GLU A 29 21.17 -15.41 0.47
CA GLU A 29 21.61 -16.59 1.25
C GLU A 29 20.76 -16.80 2.52
N THR A 30 20.40 -15.70 3.19
CA THR A 30 19.53 -15.70 4.37
C THR A 30 18.07 -16.07 4.06
N HIS A 31 17.70 -16.10 2.79
CA HIS A 31 16.34 -16.40 2.32
C HIS A 31 16.23 -17.74 1.59
N ARG A 32 17.32 -18.51 1.50
CA ARG A 32 17.32 -19.85 0.89
C ARG A 32 16.44 -20.81 1.68
N PHE A 33 15.91 -21.78 0.98
CA PHE A 33 15.07 -22.86 1.52
C PHE A 33 15.16 -24.09 0.60
N ASP A 34 14.56 -25.21 1.00
CA ASP A 34 14.51 -26.44 0.21
C ASP A 34 13.50 -26.30 -0.96
N GLU A 35 14.02 -26.06 -2.17
CA GLU A 35 13.21 -25.92 -3.38
C GLU A 35 12.56 -27.25 -3.80
N ALA A 36 13.17 -28.39 -3.47
CA ALA A 36 12.58 -29.70 -3.74
C ALA A 36 11.38 -29.99 -2.84
N ALA A 37 11.44 -29.58 -1.56
CA ALA A 37 10.31 -29.64 -0.65
C ALA A 37 9.18 -28.74 -1.10
N LEU A 38 9.49 -27.51 -1.58
CA LEU A 38 8.50 -26.62 -2.18
C LEU A 38 7.85 -27.24 -3.40
N ALA A 39 8.62 -27.79 -4.34
CA ALA A 39 8.10 -28.44 -5.55
C ALA A 39 7.15 -29.61 -5.22
N LYS A 40 7.50 -30.41 -4.20
CA LYS A 40 6.65 -31.49 -3.70
C LYS A 40 5.35 -30.97 -3.12
N TRP A 41 5.42 -29.90 -2.31
CA TRP A 41 4.22 -29.27 -1.75
C TRP A 41 3.34 -28.69 -2.86
N MET A 42 3.93 -28.00 -3.85
CA MET A 42 3.21 -27.46 -5.01
C MET A 42 2.46 -28.56 -5.78
N ALA A 43 3.11 -29.70 -6.02
CA ALA A 43 2.48 -30.84 -6.72
C ALA A 43 1.26 -31.42 -5.99
N ALA A 44 1.25 -31.33 -4.67
CA ALA A 44 0.15 -31.84 -3.85
C ALA A 44 -0.99 -30.83 -3.60
N ASN A 45 -0.70 -29.50 -3.68
CA ASN A 45 -1.61 -28.48 -3.19
C ASN A 45 -1.99 -27.41 -4.23
N VAL A 46 -1.28 -27.32 -5.37
CA VAL A 46 -1.51 -26.28 -6.38
C VAL A 46 -2.10 -26.90 -7.63
N GLU A 47 -3.35 -26.58 -7.90
CA GLU A 47 -4.07 -27.08 -9.07
C GLU A 47 -3.36 -26.70 -10.38
N GLY A 48 -3.11 -27.68 -11.23
CA GLY A 48 -2.47 -27.50 -12.54
C GLY A 48 -0.96 -27.24 -12.48
N TYR A 49 -0.32 -27.44 -11.30
CA TYR A 49 1.13 -27.35 -11.22
C TYR A 49 1.79 -28.53 -11.98
N ALA A 50 2.80 -28.19 -12.78
CA ALA A 50 3.69 -29.15 -13.46
C ALA A 50 5.12 -28.61 -13.45
N GLY A 51 6.04 -29.38 -12.89
CA GLY A 51 7.49 -29.04 -12.87
C GLY A 51 8.19 -29.24 -14.22
N PRO A 52 9.49 -28.93 -14.33
CA PRO A 52 10.36 -28.55 -13.21
C PRO A 52 10.06 -27.16 -12.66
N LEU A 53 10.49 -26.90 -11.41
CA LEU A 53 10.37 -25.62 -10.72
C LEU A 53 11.73 -24.91 -10.71
N GLU A 54 11.74 -23.64 -11.10
CA GLU A 54 12.85 -22.71 -10.87
C GLU A 54 12.34 -21.58 -9.96
N VAL A 55 13.12 -21.21 -8.94
CA VAL A 55 12.75 -20.16 -7.99
C VAL A 55 13.66 -18.95 -8.16
N ARG A 56 13.07 -17.77 -8.31
CA ARG A 56 13.75 -16.48 -8.36
C ARG A 56 13.17 -15.55 -7.30
N GLN A 57 13.98 -14.72 -6.67
CA GLN A 57 13.49 -13.73 -5.71
C GLN A 57 13.19 -12.41 -6.43
N PHE A 58 12.02 -11.79 -6.19
CA PHE A 58 11.78 -10.43 -6.66
C PHE A 58 12.71 -9.43 -5.96
N LYS A 59 13.08 -8.35 -6.68
CA LYS A 59 13.89 -7.26 -6.12
C LYS A 59 13.11 -6.46 -5.10
N GLY A 60 11.82 -6.18 -5.36
CA GLY A 60 10.86 -5.53 -4.47
C GLY A 60 10.32 -6.50 -3.40
N GLY A 61 9.42 -6.01 -2.55
CA GLY A 61 8.80 -6.81 -1.48
C GLY A 61 9.68 -6.89 -0.24
N GLN A 62 10.08 -5.75 0.31
CA GLN A 62 11.01 -5.68 1.46
C GLN A 62 10.44 -6.25 2.76
N SER A 63 9.10 -6.17 2.96
CA SER A 63 8.46 -6.66 4.18
C SER A 63 8.37 -8.18 4.22
N ASN A 64 7.81 -8.79 3.16
CA ASN A 64 7.66 -10.23 3.02
C ASN A 64 8.46 -10.70 1.79
N PRO A 65 9.48 -11.57 1.95
CA PRO A 65 10.20 -12.12 0.80
C PRO A 65 9.23 -12.72 -0.22
N THR A 66 9.31 -12.22 -1.45
CA THR A 66 8.42 -12.60 -2.55
C THR A 66 9.25 -13.26 -3.65
N TYR A 67 8.74 -14.36 -4.18
CA TYR A 67 9.46 -15.20 -5.15
C TYR A 67 8.61 -15.44 -6.37
N GLN A 68 9.25 -15.40 -7.54
CA GLN A 68 8.71 -15.92 -8.77
C GLN A 68 9.00 -17.42 -8.84
N LEU A 69 7.97 -18.21 -9.05
CA LEU A 69 8.03 -19.64 -9.25
C LEU A 69 7.80 -19.91 -10.73
N VAL A 70 8.89 -20.23 -11.46
CA VAL A 70 8.86 -20.43 -12.91
C VAL A 70 8.66 -21.90 -13.22
N THR A 71 7.67 -22.20 -14.05
CA THR A 71 7.40 -23.56 -14.56
C THR A 71 7.12 -23.54 -16.06
N PRO A 72 7.22 -24.67 -16.77
CA PRO A 72 7.05 -24.70 -18.23
C PRO A 72 5.69 -24.20 -18.73
N GLY A 73 4.61 -24.36 -17.94
CA GLY A 73 3.25 -24.02 -18.38
C GLY A 73 2.70 -22.74 -17.80
N ARG A 74 3.19 -22.29 -16.64
CA ARG A 74 2.63 -21.16 -15.89
C ARG A 74 3.62 -20.69 -14.84
N ASN A 75 3.63 -19.38 -14.59
CA ASN A 75 4.36 -18.80 -13.48
C ASN A 75 3.45 -18.56 -12.28
N TYR A 76 4.03 -18.65 -11.08
CA TYR A 76 3.33 -18.37 -9.83
C TYR A 76 4.15 -17.36 -9.01
N VAL A 77 3.52 -16.79 -7.99
CA VAL A 77 4.17 -15.96 -6.99
C VAL A 77 4.00 -16.62 -5.62
N MET A 78 5.11 -16.75 -4.88
CA MET A 78 5.08 -17.16 -3.48
C MET A 78 5.43 -15.96 -2.60
N ARG A 79 4.59 -15.67 -1.60
CA ARG A 79 4.92 -14.74 -0.51
C ARG A 79 5.11 -15.53 0.77
N ARG A 80 6.20 -15.26 1.47
CA ARG A 80 6.64 -16.01 2.63
C ARG A 80 6.94 -15.08 3.80
N LYS A 81 6.64 -15.51 5.03
CA LYS A 81 7.12 -14.80 6.23
C LYS A 81 8.63 -14.76 6.24
N PRO A 82 9.27 -13.63 6.62
CA PRO A 82 10.72 -13.59 6.84
C PRO A 82 11.15 -14.64 7.86
N PRO A 83 12.33 -15.24 7.71
CA PRO A 83 12.90 -16.10 8.76
C PRO A 83 13.31 -15.26 9.98
N GLY A 84 13.30 -15.87 11.19
CA GLY A 84 13.77 -15.27 12.43
C GLY A 84 12.63 -14.83 13.37
N LYS A 85 13.00 -14.08 14.42
CA LYS A 85 12.02 -13.56 15.40
C LYS A 85 11.30 -12.35 14.83
N LEU A 86 10.01 -12.46 14.66
CA LEU A 86 9.15 -11.40 14.17
C LEU A 86 8.34 -10.78 15.32
N LEU A 87 7.97 -9.51 15.16
CA LEU A 87 7.01 -8.89 16.06
C LEU A 87 5.64 -9.57 15.94
N PRO A 88 4.88 -9.74 17.03
CA PRO A 88 3.53 -10.28 16.97
C PRO A 88 2.68 -9.50 15.95
N SER A 89 1.92 -10.20 15.13
CA SER A 89 1.07 -9.66 14.04
C SER A 89 1.80 -8.96 12.87
N ALA A 90 3.12 -8.88 12.86
CA ALA A 90 3.86 -8.48 11.66
C ALA A 90 3.92 -9.65 10.67
N HIS A 91 3.98 -9.33 9.37
CA HIS A 91 4.19 -10.32 8.32
C HIS A 91 3.13 -11.44 8.28
N ALA A 92 1.86 -11.09 8.45
CA ALA A 92 0.74 -12.03 8.53
C ALA A 92 0.27 -12.48 7.14
N VAL A 93 1.09 -13.31 6.45
CA VAL A 93 0.80 -13.82 5.10
C VAL A 93 -0.49 -14.67 5.02
N ASP A 94 -0.91 -15.27 6.13
CA ASP A 94 -2.20 -15.94 6.30
C ASP A 94 -3.38 -14.96 6.19
N ARG A 95 -3.24 -13.74 6.70
CA ARG A 95 -4.24 -12.68 6.54
C ARG A 95 -4.30 -12.17 5.10
N GLU A 96 -3.16 -11.99 4.44
CA GLU A 96 -3.11 -11.63 3.03
C GLU A 96 -3.82 -12.70 2.19
N PHE A 97 -3.49 -13.98 2.39
CA PHE A 97 -4.13 -15.10 1.71
C PHE A 97 -5.63 -15.14 1.96
N ARG A 98 -6.08 -14.90 3.20
CA ARG A 98 -7.50 -14.90 3.56
C ARG A 98 -8.28 -13.83 2.78
N VAL A 99 -7.78 -12.59 2.70
CA VAL A 99 -8.48 -11.51 2.02
C VAL A 99 -8.51 -11.70 0.51
N ILE A 100 -7.39 -12.11 -0.13
CA ILE A 100 -7.39 -12.36 -1.58
C ILE A 100 -8.28 -13.55 -1.93
N SER A 101 -8.34 -14.59 -1.09
CA SER A 101 -9.22 -15.74 -1.29
C SER A 101 -10.70 -15.38 -1.18
N ALA A 102 -11.04 -14.40 -0.36
CA ALA A 102 -12.40 -13.90 -0.23
C ALA A 102 -12.78 -12.95 -1.39
N LEU A 103 -11.85 -12.13 -1.87
CA LEU A 103 -12.08 -11.18 -2.96
C LEU A 103 -12.11 -11.84 -4.34
N HIS A 104 -11.26 -12.82 -4.60
CA HIS A 104 -11.12 -13.43 -5.94
C HIS A 104 -12.46 -13.95 -6.53
N PRO A 105 -13.33 -14.65 -5.78
CA PRO A 105 -14.60 -15.15 -6.32
C PRO A 105 -15.59 -14.05 -6.67
N THR A 106 -15.42 -12.82 -6.16
CA THR A 106 -16.31 -11.68 -6.47
C THR A 106 -15.99 -11.02 -7.80
N GLY A 107 -14.91 -11.40 -8.45
CA GLY A 107 -14.39 -10.73 -9.64
C GLY A 107 -13.59 -9.46 -9.36
N PHE A 108 -13.34 -9.14 -8.08
CA PHE A 108 -12.42 -8.06 -7.72
C PHE A 108 -10.99 -8.40 -8.22
N PRO A 109 -10.24 -7.42 -8.79
CA PRO A 109 -8.91 -7.68 -9.37
C PRO A 109 -7.87 -7.99 -8.29
N VAL A 110 -7.71 -9.26 -8.02
CA VAL A 110 -6.63 -9.86 -7.19
C VAL A 110 -6.08 -11.09 -7.90
N ALA A 111 -4.82 -11.41 -7.63
CA ALA A 111 -4.23 -12.65 -8.10
C ALA A 111 -5.01 -13.88 -7.60
N LYS A 112 -5.22 -14.89 -8.45
CA LYS A 112 -5.87 -16.15 -8.03
C LYS A 112 -5.04 -16.79 -6.91
N PRO A 113 -5.59 -17.03 -5.70
CA PRO A 113 -4.91 -17.76 -4.65
C PRO A 113 -4.94 -19.25 -4.96
N TYR A 114 -3.83 -19.95 -4.78
CA TYR A 114 -3.74 -21.37 -5.00
C TYR A 114 -3.67 -22.18 -3.71
N GLY A 115 -2.90 -21.73 -2.72
CA GLY A 115 -2.77 -22.44 -1.46
C GLY A 115 -1.96 -21.72 -0.42
N LEU A 116 -2.28 -21.97 0.85
CA LEU A 116 -1.56 -21.50 2.03
C LEU A 116 -0.88 -22.71 2.69
N CYS A 117 0.41 -22.60 2.95
CA CYS A 117 1.18 -23.57 3.72
C CYS A 117 1.48 -23.02 5.11
N THR A 118 0.99 -23.70 6.13
CA THR A 118 1.24 -23.38 7.54
C THR A 118 2.27 -24.32 8.18
N ASP A 119 2.81 -25.25 7.40
CA ASP A 119 3.85 -26.20 7.84
C ASP A 119 5.24 -25.60 7.57
N ASP A 120 5.90 -25.15 8.63
CA ASP A 120 7.20 -24.55 8.57
C ASP A 120 8.29 -25.55 8.09
N SER A 121 8.04 -26.87 8.13
CA SER A 121 8.99 -27.88 7.65
C SER A 121 9.25 -27.83 6.15
N VAL A 122 8.37 -27.22 5.37
CA VAL A 122 8.46 -27.16 3.90
C VAL A 122 9.52 -26.15 3.45
N VAL A 123 9.42 -24.88 3.89
CA VAL A 123 10.37 -23.83 3.50
C VAL A 123 10.89 -23.01 4.69
N GLY A 124 10.70 -23.50 5.91
CA GLY A 124 11.18 -22.85 7.14
C GLY A 124 10.23 -21.84 7.77
N THR A 125 9.21 -21.37 7.06
CA THR A 125 8.18 -20.44 7.56
C THR A 125 6.92 -20.53 6.72
N MET A 126 5.79 -20.10 7.27
CA MET A 126 4.51 -20.01 6.57
C MET A 126 4.63 -19.21 5.26
N PHE A 127 3.95 -19.67 4.21
CA PHE A 127 3.88 -19.01 2.91
C PHE A 127 2.55 -19.29 2.21
N TYR A 128 2.25 -18.49 1.18
CA TYR A 128 1.17 -18.80 0.26
C TYR A 128 1.62 -18.66 -1.19
N VAL A 129 0.89 -19.34 -2.07
CA VAL A 129 1.11 -19.31 -3.52
C VAL A 129 -0.10 -18.72 -4.20
N MET A 130 0.15 -17.80 -5.14
CA MET A 130 -0.86 -17.16 -5.97
C MET A 130 -0.41 -17.11 -7.44
N GLU A 131 -1.32 -16.73 -8.31
CA GLU A 131 -1.06 -16.47 -9.71
C GLU A 131 -0.02 -15.36 -9.89
N MET A 132 0.86 -15.51 -10.87
CA MET A 132 1.66 -14.41 -11.39
C MET A 132 0.85 -13.64 -12.40
N VAL A 133 0.29 -12.51 -12.00
CA VAL A 133 -0.46 -11.63 -12.89
C VAL A 133 0.50 -10.80 -13.73
N GLU A 134 0.37 -10.87 -15.04
CA GLU A 134 1.18 -10.08 -15.98
C GLU A 134 0.55 -8.73 -16.26
N GLY A 135 1.39 -7.69 -16.39
CA GLY A 135 0.95 -6.34 -16.67
C GLY A 135 2.00 -5.29 -16.36
N ARG A 136 1.57 -4.02 -16.25
CA ARG A 136 2.43 -2.87 -15.97
C ARG A 136 2.29 -2.46 -14.51
N ILE A 137 3.40 -2.24 -13.81
CA ILE A 137 3.43 -1.58 -12.50
C ILE A 137 3.88 -0.13 -12.71
N LEU A 138 3.12 0.82 -12.17
CA LEU A 138 3.32 2.25 -12.42
C LEU A 138 3.91 2.89 -11.16
N TRP A 139 5.21 3.17 -11.20
CA TRP A 139 5.97 3.68 -10.06
C TRP A 139 5.77 5.18 -9.83
N ASP A 140 5.56 5.94 -10.92
CA ASP A 140 5.33 7.39 -10.89
C ASP A 140 3.84 7.70 -10.97
N GLN A 141 3.31 8.31 -9.91
CA GLN A 141 1.89 8.69 -9.83
C GLN A 141 1.52 9.79 -10.86
N SER A 142 2.49 10.54 -11.40
CA SER A 142 2.27 11.57 -12.44
C SER A 142 2.18 10.98 -13.83
N LEU A 143 2.56 9.70 -14.00
CA LEU A 143 2.45 8.95 -15.26
C LEU A 143 3.13 9.64 -16.46
N PRO A 144 4.38 10.10 -16.37
CA PRO A 144 5.01 10.93 -17.41
C PRO A 144 5.15 10.22 -18.76
N ALA A 145 5.24 8.89 -18.77
CA ALA A 145 5.37 8.08 -19.98
C ALA A 145 4.06 7.93 -20.78
N TYR A 146 2.92 8.43 -20.28
CA TYR A 146 1.60 8.23 -20.87
C TYR A 146 1.03 9.52 -21.45
N ALA A 147 0.19 9.41 -22.49
CA ALA A 147 -0.54 10.57 -23.04
C ALA A 147 -1.62 11.06 -22.05
N PRO A 148 -1.99 12.36 -22.07
CA PRO A 148 -2.97 12.91 -21.14
C PRO A 148 -4.31 12.14 -21.02
N PRO A 149 -4.97 11.68 -22.12
CA PRO A 149 -6.18 10.89 -22.00
C PRO A 149 -5.94 9.53 -21.31
N GLU A 150 -4.79 8.92 -21.50
CA GLU A 150 -4.44 7.64 -20.88
C GLU A 150 -4.13 7.82 -19.38
N ARG A 151 -3.44 8.91 -19.00
CA ARG A 151 -3.22 9.26 -17.59
C ARG A 151 -4.54 9.37 -16.85
N HIS A 152 -5.49 10.13 -17.41
CA HIS A 152 -6.82 10.29 -16.83
C HIS A 152 -7.51 8.93 -16.67
N ALA A 153 -7.53 8.12 -17.72
CA ALA A 153 -8.18 6.81 -17.70
C ALA A 153 -7.54 5.86 -16.65
N ILE A 154 -6.22 5.89 -16.48
CA ILE A 154 -5.50 5.09 -15.46
C ILE A 154 -5.92 5.53 -14.05
N HIS A 155 -5.90 6.83 -13.75
CA HIS A 155 -6.32 7.33 -12.44
C HIS A 155 -7.78 6.99 -12.13
N MET A 156 -8.67 7.14 -13.11
CA MET A 156 -10.10 6.80 -12.92
C MET A 156 -10.33 5.29 -12.77
N ALA A 157 -9.54 4.45 -13.45
CA ALA A 157 -9.59 3.00 -13.27
C ALA A 157 -9.11 2.58 -11.85
N ALA A 158 -8.05 3.20 -11.35
CA ALA A 158 -7.59 2.99 -9.98
C ALA A 158 -8.65 3.43 -8.96
N LEU A 159 -9.26 4.61 -9.17
CA LEU A 159 -10.35 5.10 -8.31
C LEU A 159 -11.55 4.15 -8.29
N LYS A 160 -11.98 3.71 -9.48
CA LYS A 160 -13.09 2.75 -9.59
C LYS A 160 -12.79 1.47 -8.81
N THR A 161 -11.59 0.94 -8.94
CA THR A 161 -11.18 -0.28 -8.23
C THR A 161 -11.19 -0.07 -6.71
N LEU A 162 -10.77 1.09 -6.20
CA LEU A 162 -10.87 1.41 -4.77
C LEU A 162 -12.33 1.51 -4.31
N ALA A 163 -13.18 2.18 -5.09
CA ALA A 163 -14.61 2.28 -4.78
C ALA A 163 -15.29 0.91 -4.80
N ASP A 164 -14.93 0.04 -5.76
CA ASP A 164 -15.41 -1.34 -5.80
C ASP A 164 -15.01 -2.11 -4.53
N LEU A 165 -13.76 -1.95 -4.05
CA LEU A 165 -13.30 -2.54 -2.78
C LEU A 165 -14.15 -2.06 -1.60
N HIS A 166 -14.38 -0.76 -1.51
CA HIS A 166 -15.14 -0.15 -0.41
C HIS A 166 -16.63 -0.51 -0.43
N ASN A 167 -17.16 -0.88 -1.60
CA ASN A 167 -18.54 -1.35 -1.77
C ASN A 167 -18.72 -2.85 -1.54
N THR A 168 -17.64 -3.62 -1.28
CA THR A 168 -17.78 -5.06 -1.07
C THR A 168 -18.52 -5.37 0.24
N ASP A 169 -19.37 -6.36 0.20
CA ASP A 169 -19.99 -6.91 1.41
C ASP A 169 -19.03 -7.90 2.08
N TYR A 170 -18.17 -7.39 2.95
CA TYR A 170 -17.19 -8.20 3.67
C TYR A 170 -17.82 -9.29 4.54
N LYS A 171 -19.10 -9.11 4.98
CA LYS A 171 -19.82 -10.09 5.76
C LYS A 171 -20.23 -11.27 4.90
N ALA A 172 -20.82 -11.00 3.74
CA ALA A 172 -21.16 -12.05 2.78
C ALA A 172 -19.94 -12.85 2.32
N MET A 173 -18.75 -12.23 2.33
CA MET A 173 -17.48 -12.89 2.03
C MET A 173 -16.83 -13.64 3.20
N GLY A 174 -17.46 -13.71 4.39
CA GLY A 174 -16.91 -14.39 5.57
C GLY A 174 -15.73 -13.67 6.23
N LEU A 175 -15.61 -12.35 6.04
CA LEU A 175 -14.53 -11.53 6.61
C LEU A 175 -14.92 -10.78 7.88
N GLU A 176 -16.04 -11.10 8.55
CA GLU A 176 -16.47 -10.44 9.79
C GLU A 176 -15.39 -10.42 10.88
N GLY A 177 -14.64 -11.51 11.01
CA GLY A 177 -13.52 -11.63 11.98
C GLY A 177 -12.17 -11.15 11.40
N PHE A 178 -12.12 -10.49 10.22
CA PHE A 178 -10.86 -10.07 9.59
C PHE A 178 -10.24 -8.83 10.27
N GLY A 179 -11.07 -8.01 10.91
CA GLY A 179 -10.68 -6.83 11.67
C GLY A 179 -11.66 -6.58 12.81
N ARG A 180 -11.45 -5.49 13.54
CA ARG A 180 -12.38 -5.04 14.59
C ARG A 180 -13.28 -3.96 14.00
N PRO A 181 -14.57 -4.16 13.80
CA PRO A 181 -15.48 -3.12 13.33
C PRO A 181 -15.61 -1.99 14.36
N GLY A 182 -16.01 -0.81 13.93
CA GLY A 182 -16.22 0.37 14.77
C GLY A 182 -14.94 0.98 15.37
N ASN A 183 -14.98 2.24 15.71
CA ASN A 183 -13.89 3.00 16.33
C ASN A 183 -12.52 2.87 15.62
N TYR A 184 -12.53 2.66 14.29
CA TYR A 184 -11.30 2.45 13.54
C TYR A 184 -10.35 3.62 13.69
N MET A 185 -10.84 4.86 13.50
CA MET A 185 -10.01 6.06 13.55
C MET A 185 -9.37 6.27 14.92
N SER A 186 -10.13 6.10 16.01
CA SER A 186 -9.61 6.22 17.37
C SER A 186 -8.47 5.22 17.66
N ARG A 187 -8.64 3.96 17.19
CA ARG A 187 -7.58 2.95 17.34
C ARG A 187 -6.34 3.26 16.51
N GLN A 188 -6.50 3.81 15.32
CA GLN A 188 -5.37 4.19 14.47
C GLN A 188 -4.62 5.38 15.05
N ILE A 189 -5.32 6.40 15.56
CA ILE A 189 -4.71 7.53 16.24
C ILE A 189 -3.89 7.06 17.45
N ASP A 190 -4.46 6.21 18.32
CA ASP A 190 -3.76 5.64 19.48
C ASP A 190 -2.51 4.84 19.04
N ARG A 191 -2.64 4.00 18.01
CA ARG A 191 -1.52 3.22 17.46
C ARG A 191 -0.38 4.12 16.98
N TRP A 192 -0.69 5.12 16.15
CA TRP A 192 0.32 5.98 15.55
C TRP A 192 0.93 6.95 16.57
N THR A 193 0.15 7.39 17.55
CA THR A 193 0.66 8.14 18.71
C THR A 193 1.70 7.33 19.49
N LYS A 194 1.38 6.08 19.83
CA LYS A 194 2.31 5.20 20.55
C LYS A 194 3.58 4.93 19.74
N GLN A 195 3.44 4.69 18.43
CA GLN A 195 4.59 4.45 17.56
C GLN A 195 5.48 5.68 17.43
N TYR A 196 4.88 6.87 17.22
CA TYR A 196 5.62 8.14 17.18
C TYR A 196 6.38 8.37 18.48
N LYS A 197 5.69 8.30 19.63
CA LYS A 197 6.31 8.51 20.94
C LYS A 197 7.43 7.53 21.27
N ALA A 198 7.30 6.28 20.86
CA ALA A 198 8.35 5.27 21.05
C ALA A 198 9.62 5.52 20.21
N SER A 199 9.50 6.25 19.10
CA SER A 199 10.59 6.55 18.16
C SER A 199 11.00 8.02 18.12
N GLU A 200 10.40 8.86 18.94
CA GLU A 200 10.64 10.30 18.99
C GLU A 200 12.13 10.61 19.21
N THR A 201 12.69 11.47 18.36
CA THR A 201 14.08 11.94 18.44
C THR A 201 14.18 13.37 18.96
N GLN A 202 13.13 14.15 18.73
CA GLN A 202 12.99 15.52 19.22
C GLN A 202 11.50 15.87 19.33
N PRO A 203 11.09 16.70 20.30
CA PRO A 203 9.70 17.12 20.41
C PRO A 203 9.33 18.03 19.23
N LEU A 204 8.20 17.72 18.58
CA LEU A 204 7.61 18.54 17.53
C LEU A 204 6.26 19.08 18.01
N GLU A 205 6.14 20.40 18.18
CA GLU A 205 4.94 21.04 18.72
C GLU A 205 3.68 20.69 17.93
N ALA A 206 3.78 20.64 16.59
CA ALA A 206 2.69 20.23 15.73
C ALA A 206 2.19 18.80 16.03
N MET A 207 3.10 17.86 16.29
CA MET A 207 2.73 16.48 16.65
C MET A 207 2.05 16.42 18.02
N GLU A 208 2.53 17.18 19.03
CA GLU A 208 1.90 17.23 20.36
C GLU A 208 0.46 17.74 20.26
N ARG A 209 0.24 18.82 19.52
CA ARG A 209 -1.10 19.38 19.27
C ARG A 209 -2.01 18.39 18.56
N LEU A 210 -1.50 17.66 17.55
CA LEU A 210 -2.27 16.63 16.83
C LEU A 210 -2.63 15.44 17.72
N ILE A 211 -1.69 14.99 18.58
CA ILE A 211 -1.92 13.92 19.56
C ILE A 211 -3.04 14.29 20.52
N GLU A 212 -3.14 15.58 20.89
CA GLU A 212 -4.20 16.07 21.77
C GLU A 212 -5.55 16.26 21.04
N TRP A 213 -5.52 16.80 19.81
CA TRP A 213 -6.71 17.21 19.07
C TRP A 213 -7.42 16.07 18.36
N LEU A 214 -6.69 15.22 17.62
CA LEU A 214 -7.27 14.15 16.80
C LEU A 214 -8.21 13.21 17.57
N PRO A 215 -7.90 12.75 18.81
CA PRO A 215 -8.81 11.88 19.54
C PRO A 215 -10.13 12.55 19.94
N LYS A 216 -10.15 13.89 20.07
CA LYS A 216 -11.31 14.66 20.51
C LYS A 216 -12.23 15.07 19.36
N SER A 217 -11.75 14.97 18.13
CA SER A 217 -12.40 15.49 16.93
C SER A 217 -12.72 14.41 15.89
N VAL A 218 -12.68 13.14 16.26
CA VAL A 218 -12.97 12.03 15.35
C VAL A 218 -14.36 12.19 14.72
N PRO A 219 -14.47 12.19 13.37
CA PRO A 219 -15.76 12.23 12.70
C PRO A 219 -16.69 11.09 13.10
N GLU A 220 -18.00 11.35 13.12
CA GLU A 220 -19.03 10.36 13.47
C GLU A 220 -19.31 9.32 12.36
N ASP A 221 -18.45 9.19 11.35
CA ASP A 221 -18.60 8.20 10.29
C ASP A 221 -18.10 6.82 10.76
N ASP A 222 -19.04 5.95 11.08
CA ASP A 222 -18.79 4.58 11.58
C ASP A 222 -18.82 3.52 10.45
N GLN A 223 -18.73 3.93 9.18
CA GLN A 223 -18.69 2.96 8.09
C GLN A 223 -17.48 2.03 8.23
N THR A 224 -17.75 0.75 8.05
CA THR A 224 -16.71 -0.29 8.10
C THR A 224 -16.74 -1.06 6.79
N THR A 225 -15.63 -1.05 6.09
CA THR A 225 -15.41 -1.82 4.85
C THR A 225 -14.06 -2.52 4.90
N ILE A 226 -13.71 -3.24 3.84
CA ILE A 226 -12.33 -3.64 3.61
C ILE A 226 -11.54 -2.41 3.19
N VAL A 227 -10.46 -2.10 3.91
CA VAL A 227 -9.50 -1.05 3.56
C VAL A 227 -8.15 -1.67 3.24
N HIS A 228 -7.51 -1.19 2.18
CA HIS A 228 -6.18 -1.66 1.77
C HIS A 228 -5.09 -1.08 2.67
N ALA A 229 -5.24 0.17 3.06
CA ALA A 229 -4.35 0.95 3.92
C ALA A 229 -2.97 1.33 3.33
N ASP A 230 -2.68 0.91 2.09
CA ASP A 230 -1.54 1.37 1.27
C ASP A 230 -1.89 1.35 -0.24
N TYR A 231 -3.06 1.89 -0.59
CA TYR A 231 -3.56 1.87 -1.95
C TYR A 231 -2.85 2.91 -2.81
N ARG A 232 -2.03 2.46 -3.77
CA ARG A 232 -1.21 3.30 -4.66
C ARG A 232 -1.01 2.60 -6.00
N LEU A 233 -0.67 3.34 -7.06
CA LEU A 233 -0.48 2.77 -8.41
C LEU A 233 0.66 1.73 -8.45
N ASP A 234 1.72 1.92 -7.67
CA ASP A 234 2.83 0.97 -7.58
C ASP A 234 2.48 -0.32 -6.79
N ASN A 235 1.31 -0.35 -6.12
CA ASN A 235 0.71 -1.55 -5.55
C ASN A 235 -0.41 -2.13 -6.45
N MET A 236 -0.37 -1.87 -7.75
CA MET A 236 -1.33 -2.40 -8.72
C MET A 236 -0.61 -2.94 -9.95
N VAL A 237 -1.20 -3.96 -10.55
CA VAL A 237 -0.86 -4.38 -11.91
C VAL A 237 -1.93 -3.84 -12.83
N MET A 238 -1.53 -2.95 -13.76
CA MET A 238 -2.38 -2.50 -14.85
C MET A 238 -2.30 -3.48 -16.01
N HIS A 239 -3.37 -3.64 -16.76
CA HIS A 239 -3.36 -4.44 -17.99
C HIS A 239 -2.22 -3.99 -18.93
N ALA A 240 -1.67 -4.91 -19.73
CA ALA A 240 -0.50 -4.63 -20.57
C ALA A 240 -0.71 -3.46 -21.54
N THR A 241 -1.93 -3.26 -22.03
CA THR A 241 -2.25 -2.24 -23.06
C THR A 241 -3.47 -1.38 -22.73
N GLU A 242 -4.32 -1.77 -21.76
CA GLU A 242 -5.54 -1.06 -21.41
C GLU A 242 -5.37 -0.30 -20.10
N SER A 243 -6.15 0.77 -19.90
CA SER A 243 -6.20 1.52 -18.64
C SER A 243 -7.17 0.87 -17.65
N ARG A 244 -6.89 -0.39 -17.25
CA ARG A 244 -7.67 -1.10 -16.21
C ARG A 244 -6.74 -1.84 -15.25
N VAL A 245 -7.12 -1.91 -14.00
CA VAL A 245 -6.44 -2.69 -12.98
C VAL A 245 -6.76 -4.18 -13.19
N VAL A 246 -5.73 -5.03 -13.20
CA VAL A 246 -5.87 -6.48 -13.30
C VAL A 246 -5.50 -7.21 -12.02
N ALA A 247 -4.72 -6.56 -11.14
CA ALA A 247 -4.53 -7.02 -9.77
C ALA A 247 -4.17 -5.87 -8.84
N VAL A 248 -4.72 -5.87 -7.63
CA VAL A 248 -4.24 -5.08 -6.50
C VAL A 248 -3.30 -5.96 -5.69
N LEU A 249 -2.14 -5.41 -5.32
CA LEU A 249 -1.05 -6.10 -4.65
C LEU A 249 -0.88 -5.57 -3.22
N ASP A 250 -0.07 -6.28 -2.42
CA ASP A 250 0.40 -5.86 -1.08
C ASP A 250 -0.68 -5.64 -0.03
N TRP A 251 -1.40 -6.71 0.28
CA TRP A 251 -2.50 -6.73 1.23
C TRP A 251 -2.07 -6.81 2.71
N GLU A 252 -0.79 -6.61 3.03
CA GLU A 252 -0.25 -6.81 4.39
C GLU A 252 -0.85 -5.89 5.45
N LEU A 253 -1.26 -4.66 5.06
CA LEU A 253 -1.89 -3.68 5.95
C LEU A 253 -3.42 -3.75 5.93
N CYS A 254 -3.99 -4.60 5.08
CA CYS A 254 -5.43 -4.71 4.88
C CYS A 254 -6.16 -5.12 6.17
N THR A 255 -7.30 -4.46 6.40
CA THR A 255 -8.16 -4.73 7.56
C THR A 255 -9.59 -4.27 7.30
N LEU A 256 -10.48 -4.48 8.28
CA LEU A 256 -11.76 -3.77 8.33
C LEU A 256 -11.55 -2.38 8.94
N GLY A 257 -11.95 -1.34 8.22
CA GLY A 257 -11.71 0.04 8.61
C GLY A 257 -12.65 1.05 7.96
N ASN A 258 -12.38 2.32 8.22
CA ASN A 258 -13.13 3.41 7.64
C ASN A 258 -12.64 3.68 6.20
N PRO A 259 -13.50 3.62 5.18
CA PRO A 259 -13.11 3.80 3.77
C PRO A 259 -12.54 5.18 3.48
N LEU A 260 -12.94 6.22 4.23
CA LEU A 260 -12.41 7.57 4.00
C LEU A 260 -10.95 7.70 4.44
N ALA A 261 -10.50 6.92 5.43
CA ALA A 261 -9.09 6.88 5.79
C ALA A 261 -8.23 6.36 4.63
N ASP A 262 -8.75 5.39 3.87
CA ASP A 262 -8.08 4.78 2.72
C ASP A 262 -8.16 5.70 1.48
N PHE A 263 -9.34 6.19 1.15
CA PHE A 263 -9.53 7.09 0.02
C PHE A 263 -8.73 8.39 0.17
N THR A 264 -8.75 9.01 1.35
CA THR A 264 -8.01 10.26 1.58
C THR A 264 -6.49 10.04 1.65
N TYR A 265 -6.03 8.82 1.94
CA TYR A 265 -4.62 8.46 1.78
C TYR A 265 -4.18 8.55 0.31
N VAL A 266 -5.01 8.09 -0.63
CA VAL A 266 -4.75 8.28 -2.08
C VAL A 266 -4.68 9.76 -2.42
N LEU A 267 -5.60 10.57 -1.90
CA LEU A 267 -5.63 12.02 -2.15
C LEU A 267 -4.42 12.78 -1.61
N MET A 268 -3.60 12.18 -0.72
CA MET A 268 -2.35 12.80 -0.28
C MET A 268 -1.40 13.10 -1.44
N GLN A 269 -1.53 12.43 -2.59
CA GLN A 269 -0.75 12.74 -3.79
C GLN A 269 -1.06 14.13 -4.35
N TRP A 270 -2.31 14.61 -4.20
CA TRP A 270 -2.74 15.94 -4.63
C TRP A 270 -2.39 17.08 -3.66
N VAL A 271 -2.02 16.76 -2.42
CA VAL A 271 -1.73 17.79 -1.39
C VAL A 271 -0.26 17.87 -0.99
N ASN A 272 0.48 16.76 -1.02
CA ASN A 272 1.90 16.72 -0.64
C ASN A 272 2.71 15.63 -1.39
N GLY A 273 2.15 15.03 -2.44
CA GLY A 273 2.80 14.04 -3.30
C GLY A 273 3.30 14.63 -4.61
N THR A 274 3.65 13.75 -5.56
CA THR A 274 4.16 14.15 -6.88
C THR A 274 3.13 14.91 -7.70
N ILE A 275 1.85 14.59 -7.57
CA ILE A 275 0.75 15.28 -8.28
C ILE A 275 0.61 16.73 -7.80
N ALA A 276 0.83 17.03 -6.54
CA ALA A 276 0.74 18.38 -5.98
C ALA A 276 1.74 19.38 -6.63
N ALA A 277 2.81 18.89 -7.22
CA ALA A 277 3.81 19.72 -7.88
C ALA A 277 3.45 20.07 -9.34
N ILE A 278 2.38 19.51 -9.91
CA ILE A 278 1.96 19.73 -11.29
C ILE A 278 1.08 20.98 -11.37
N PRO A 279 1.49 22.03 -12.13
CA PRO A 279 0.79 23.31 -12.12
C PRO A 279 -0.61 23.27 -12.74
N ASP A 280 -0.80 22.46 -13.80
CA ASP A 280 -2.06 22.33 -14.54
C ASP A 280 -2.38 20.84 -14.73
N LEU A 281 -3.14 20.30 -13.79
CA LEU A 281 -3.53 18.89 -13.79
C LEU A 281 -4.34 18.52 -15.04
N THR A 282 -5.26 19.42 -15.46
CA THR A 282 -6.15 19.18 -16.59
C THR A 282 -5.36 19.08 -17.90
N ALA A 283 -4.43 20.02 -18.15
CA ALA A 283 -3.56 19.98 -19.33
C ALA A 283 -2.66 18.72 -19.34
N HIS A 284 -2.30 18.22 -18.15
CA HIS A 284 -1.52 16.99 -18.01
C HIS A 284 -2.38 15.73 -18.06
N GLY A 285 -3.71 15.84 -18.11
CA GLY A 285 -4.64 14.71 -18.11
C GLY A 285 -4.69 13.98 -16.75
N ILE A 286 -4.38 14.67 -15.67
CA ILE A 286 -4.56 14.14 -14.32
C ILE A 286 -5.86 14.71 -13.76
N PRO A 287 -6.76 13.90 -13.20
CA PRO A 287 -7.99 14.39 -12.60
C PRO A 287 -7.71 15.44 -11.53
N THR A 288 -8.50 16.49 -11.42
CA THR A 288 -8.45 17.39 -10.28
C THR A 288 -8.89 16.67 -9.01
N MET A 289 -8.56 17.18 -7.84
CA MET A 289 -9.02 16.59 -6.58
C MET A 289 -10.54 16.61 -6.49
N GLU A 290 -11.17 17.70 -6.93
CA GLU A 290 -12.62 17.88 -6.95
C GLU A 290 -13.31 16.83 -7.84
N GLU A 291 -12.76 16.59 -9.04
CA GLU A 291 -13.25 15.57 -9.96
C GLU A 291 -13.10 14.16 -9.35
N TYR A 292 -11.94 13.89 -8.75
CA TYR A 292 -11.65 12.59 -8.13
C TYR A 292 -12.58 12.32 -6.92
N VAL A 293 -12.82 13.32 -6.08
CA VAL A 293 -13.77 13.25 -4.95
C VAL A 293 -15.20 13.07 -5.44
N ALA A 294 -15.62 13.85 -6.45
CA ALA A 294 -16.98 13.75 -7.00
C ALA A 294 -17.25 12.35 -7.56
N GLU A 295 -16.31 11.79 -8.30
CA GLU A 295 -16.45 10.45 -8.88
C GLU A 295 -16.43 9.36 -7.80
N TYR A 296 -15.58 9.47 -6.76
CA TYR A 296 -15.61 8.55 -5.62
C TYR A 296 -16.99 8.58 -4.92
N CYS A 297 -17.52 9.77 -4.66
CA CYS A 297 -18.85 9.92 -4.06
C CYS A 297 -19.93 9.29 -4.92
N ARG A 298 -19.89 9.51 -6.24
CA ARG A 298 -20.82 8.90 -7.19
C ARG A 298 -20.77 7.37 -7.16
N LEU A 299 -19.56 6.81 -7.17
CA LEU A 299 -19.34 5.35 -7.17
C LEU A 299 -19.74 4.68 -5.85
N THR A 300 -19.62 5.39 -4.73
CA THR A 300 -19.91 4.85 -3.39
C THR A 300 -21.25 5.29 -2.82
N GLY A 301 -22.06 6.09 -3.57
CA GLY A 301 -23.35 6.58 -3.14
C GLY A 301 -23.30 7.64 -2.03
N ARG A 302 -22.15 8.32 -1.85
CA ARG A 302 -21.98 9.38 -0.86
C ARG A 302 -22.46 10.73 -1.38
N SER A 303 -23.00 11.55 -0.50
CA SER A 303 -23.42 12.93 -0.83
C SER A 303 -22.26 13.94 -0.80
N GLY A 304 -21.09 13.55 -0.30
CA GLY A 304 -19.90 14.39 -0.18
C GLY A 304 -18.94 13.89 0.89
N LEU A 305 -17.88 14.66 1.12
CA LEU A 305 -16.84 14.40 2.12
C LEU A 305 -16.63 15.65 2.99
N PRO A 306 -17.52 15.94 3.95
CA PRO A 306 -17.48 17.20 4.70
C PRO A 306 -16.23 17.33 5.58
N GLU A 307 -15.68 16.22 6.11
CA GLU A 307 -14.53 16.22 7.02
C GLU A 307 -13.20 15.95 6.30
N LEU A 308 -13.09 16.28 5.01
CA LEU A 308 -11.91 15.97 4.20
C LEU A 308 -10.60 16.48 4.83
N ASN A 309 -10.61 17.70 5.40
CA ASN A 309 -9.43 18.27 6.06
C ASN A 309 -9.03 17.50 7.31
N TRP A 310 -9.99 16.94 8.06
CA TRP A 310 -9.70 16.11 9.20
C TRP A 310 -8.95 14.83 8.78
N TYR A 311 -9.41 14.18 7.72
CA TYR A 311 -8.74 12.98 7.20
C TYR A 311 -7.36 13.28 6.62
N PHE A 312 -7.15 14.46 6.02
CA PHE A 312 -5.80 14.91 5.61
C PHE A 312 -4.89 15.13 6.81
N ALA A 313 -5.39 15.76 7.87
CA ALA A 313 -4.64 15.91 9.12
C ALA A 313 -4.22 14.55 9.69
N TYR A 314 -5.16 13.61 9.75
CA TYR A 314 -4.90 12.24 10.21
C TYR A 314 -3.87 11.51 9.33
N ASN A 315 -4.01 11.54 8.01
CA ASN A 315 -3.08 10.83 7.12
C ASN A 315 -1.68 11.43 7.14
N ALA A 316 -1.53 12.75 7.20
CA ALA A 316 -0.24 13.40 7.35
C ALA A 316 0.39 13.09 8.72
N PHE A 317 -0.39 13.08 9.82
CA PHE A 317 0.04 12.62 11.14
C PHE A 317 0.52 11.16 11.12
N ARG A 318 -0.25 10.26 10.49
CA ARG A 318 0.13 8.85 10.30
C ARG A 318 1.45 8.73 9.54
N LEU A 319 1.61 9.45 8.42
CA LEU A 319 2.84 9.43 7.63
C LEU A 319 4.05 9.94 8.42
N ALA A 320 3.88 11.02 9.20
CA ALA A 320 4.92 11.51 10.11
C ALA A 320 5.34 10.43 11.11
N GLY A 321 4.37 9.73 11.71
CA GLY A 321 4.61 8.61 12.64
C GLY A 321 5.32 7.42 11.99
N ILE A 322 5.00 7.10 10.74
CA ILE A 322 5.68 6.03 9.96
C ILE A 322 7.15 6.41 9.73
N LEU A 323 7.39 7.63 9.22
CA LEU A 323 8.76 8.09 8.92
C LEU A 323 9.59 8.20 10.21
N GLN A 324 9.01 8.73 11.28
CA GLN A 324 9.68 8.78 12.60
C GLN A 324 10.06 7.36 13.08
N GLY A 325 9.20 6.37 12.84
CA GLY A 325 9.51 4.97 13.15
C GLY A 325 10.69 4.41 12.35
N ILE A 326 10.89 4.84 11.10
CA ILE A 326 12.08 4.48 10.30
C ILE A 326 13.33 5.11 10.92
N VAL A 327 13.28 6.40 11.22
CA VAL A 327 14.37 7.15 11.86
C VAL A 327 14.76 6.51 13.20
N GLY A 328 13.77 6.16 14.04
CA GLY A 328 14.01 5.50 15.32
C GLY A 328 14.73 4.17 15.16
N ARG A 329 14.32 3.31 14.21
CA ARG A 329 14.99 2.03 13.95
C ARG A 329 16.44 2.17 13.47
N VAL A 330 16.73 3.21 12.68
CA VAL A 330 18.13 3.49 12.26
C VAL A 330 18.97 3.98 13.45
N ARG A 331 18.42 4.89 14.27
CA ARG A 331 19.06 5.33 15.51
C ARG A 331 19.40 4.14 16.43
N ASP A 332 18.47 3.20 16.57
CA ASP A 332 18.64 2.03 17.44
C ASP A 332 19.47 0.89 16.79
N GLY A 333 20.01 1.10 15.58
CA GLY A 333 20.83 0.13 14.85
C GLY A 333 20.09 -1.13 14.40
N THR A 334 18.74 -1.09 14.39
CA THR A 334 17.88 -2.21 14.00
C THR A 334 17.45 -2.18 12.54
N ALA A 335 17.81 -1.13 11.81
CA ALA A 335 17.62 -1.01 10.37
C ALA A 335 18.77 -0.19 9.75
N ASN A 336 19.21 -0.60 8.54
CA ASN A 336 20.07 0.19 7.68
C ASN A 336 19.22 0.80 6.57
N SER A 337 19.06 2.13 6.57
CA SER A 337 18.41 2.86 5.49
C SER A 337 19.33 3.99 5.04
N PRO A 338 19.90 3.91 3.83
CA PRO A 338 20.69 5.01 3.25
C PRO A 338 19.89 6.33 3.16
N GLN A 339 18.55 6.23 3.15
CA GLN A 339 17.63 7.34 3.01
C GLN A 339 17.11 7.89 4.35
N ALA A 340 17.59 7.36 5.49
CA ALA A 340 17.06 7.73 6.82
C ALA A 340 17.16 9.23 7.12
N ALA A 341 18.28 9.89 6.75
CA ALA A 341 18.44 11.32 6.94
C ALA A 341 17.42 12.15 6.15
N ALA A 342 17.12 11.74 4.91
CA ALA A 342 16.08 12.38 4.10
C ALA A 342 14.69 12.17 4.71
N GLN A 343 14.41 11.02 5.30
CA GLN A 343 13.14 10.76 5.99
C GLN A 343 13.02 11.60 7.26
N GLU A 344 14.11 11.76 8.02
CA GLU A 344 14.14 12.59 9.23
C GLU A 344 13.75 14.04 8.91
N ALA A 345 14.30 14.62 7.85
CA ALA A 345 13.97 15.98 7.40
C ALA A 345 12.50 16.16 6.99
N ARG A 346 11.82 15.10 6.56
CA ARG A 346 10.42 15.14 6.14
C ARG A 346 9.43 15.08 7.32
N VAL A 347 9.81 14.53 8.47
CA VAL A 347 8.91 14.40 9.62
C VAL A 347 8.35 15.73 10.08
N PRO A 348 9.16 16.79 10.35
CA PRO A 348 8.63 18.11 10.71
C PRO A 348 7.70 18.71 9.65
N LEU A 349 8.04 18.56 8.38
CA LEU A 349 7.22 19.10 7.28
C LEU A 349 5.84 18.45 7.22
N LEU A 350 5.76 17.14 7.42
CA LEU A 350 4.49 16.41 7.50
C LEU A 350 3.70 16.79 8.74
N ALA A 351 4.35 16.97 9.89
CA ALA A 351 3.72 17.40 11.12
C ALA A 351 3.07 18.79 10.98
N GLU A 352 3.78 19.74 10.39
CA GLU A 352 3.26 21.09 10.12
C GLU A 352 2.12 21.08 9.09
N ALA A 353 2.24 20.27 8.02
CA ALA A 353 1.16 20.08 7.06
C ALA A 353 -0.08 19.49 7.73
N ALA A 354 0.07 18.46 8.57
CA ALA A 354 -1.01 17.86 9.34
C ALA A 354 -1.70 18.88 10.25
N TRP A 355 -0.92 19.70 10.96
CA TRP A 355 -1.47 20.75 11.83
C TRP A 355 -2.18 21.85 11.03
N LYS A 356 -1.70 22.19 9.84
CA LYS A 356 -2.40 23.12 8.93
C LYS A 356 -3.79 22.59 8.54
N PHE A 357 -3.89 21.30 8.17
CA PHE A 357 -5.18 20.68 7.89
C PHE A 357 -6.07 20.59 9.14
N ALA A 358 -5.51 20.31 10.32
CA ALA A 358 -6.25 20.31 11.58
C ALA A 358 -6.91 21.68 11.83
N LYS A 359 -6.17 22.77 11.63
CA LYS A 359 -6.73 24.13 11.75
C LYS A 359 -7.86 24.40 10.74
N MET A 360 -7.74 23.87 9.51
CA MET A 360 -8.82 23.98 8.52
C MET A 360 -10.04 23.12 8.89
N ALA A 361 -9.86 22.12 9.74
CA ALA A 361 -10.91 21.27 10.29
C ALA A 361 -11.43 21.74 11.67
N GLY A 362 -10.99 22.92 12.16
CA GLY A 362 -11.50 23.54 13.39
C GLY A 362 -10.67 23.30 14.65
N ALA A 363 -9.37 22.95 14.52
CA ALA A 363 -8.44 22.80 15.65
C ALA A 363 -8.06 24.12 16.30
#